data_f88e786afb71844b514748fa3c22baa0
#
_entry.id   f88e786afb71844b514748fa3c22baa0
#
_cell.length_a   1.000
_cell.length_b   1.000
_cell.length_c   1.000
_cell.angle_alpha   90.00
_cell.angle_beta   90.00
_cell.angle_gamma   90.00
#
_symmetry.space_group_name_H-M   'P 1'
#
loop_
_entity.id
_entity.type
_entity.pdbx_description
1 polymer ?
#
loop_
_entity_poly.entity_id
_entity_poly.type
_entity_poly.pdbx_seq_one_letter_code
_entity_poly.pdbx_strand_id
1 'polypeptide(L)'
;PFEIIDSVRNGAVMKAYKNAPQSLSAIVSQGRQFGDAPFVTYQGQTHSFSDFFAQVDSLRTVLINQQQIQKGDKIAIAMRNCPEWMIAFVAILGCGAVAVPLNSWGREEELSQGLDDSEAKLVICDWSRYQFIEHKLPAINAIVVDPKGECASGASLWQLEKTTNGSAPEVESKPEDPAIMLFTSGTSGRPKGVLFDHYSACQALFNIEFIGAATYMTNVEAMTEQLAAGVPAKTLLSVPLFHISGLYSQFLVNLKYGRAVYLMYKWDVDEAYRLIENEGITVLMGAPTMLLDLLQHPDIDKLDLSRISNISAGGAATPSALADLYKSKLPKSMPGAGWGLTETGGTGAAFTGALMSQFPGTAGFLSPIIESSFRDETGQPVVDGEPGEIWIKSPTCIQSYVSGDFSGDDFFEGWFKSGDV
;
A
#
# COMPACT_ATOMS: atom_id res chain seq x y z
N PRO A 1 21.60 8.44 4.77
CA PRO A 1 20.86 7.83 3.64
C PRO A 1 19.88 8.80 2.99
N PHE A 2 19.25 9.73 3.74
CA PHE A 2 18.18 10.62 3.28
C PHE A 2 18.70 11.98 2.78
N GLU A 3 19.74 11.95 1.94
CA GLU A 3 20.24 13.15 1.27
C GLU A 3 19.17 13.67 0.29
N ILE A 4 18.89 14.98 0.35
CA ILE A 4 17.88 15.65 -0.48
C ILE A 4 18.57 16.43 -1.57
N ILE A 5 18.04 16.31 -2.79
CA ILE A 5 18.48 17.03 -3.97
C ILE A 5 17.30 17.75 -4.64
N ASP A 6 17.61 18.73 -5.47
CA ASP A 6 16.63 19.26 -6.41
C ASP A 6 16.47 18.29 -7.59
N SER A 7 15.23 18.03 -7.96
CA SER A 7 14.83 17.17 -9.08
C SER A 7 13.82 17.92 -9.94
N VAL A 8 13.88 17.76 -11.25
CA VAL A 8 12.93 18.37 -12.17
C VAL A 8 11.91 17.33 -12.61
N ARG A 9 10.64 17.59 -12.35
CA ARG A 9 9.52 16.74 -12.77
C ARG A 9 8.42 17.61 -13.37
N ASN A 10 7.91 17.25 -14.56
CA ASN A 10 6.87 18.02 -15.28
C ASN A 10 7.18 19.52 -15.40
N GLY A 11 8.45 19.88 -15.60
CA GLY A 11 8.89 21.27 -15.70
C GLY A 11 9.00 22.02 -14.37
N ALA A 12 8.66 21.42 -13.25
CA ALA A 12 8.78 22.01 -11.92
C ALA A 12 9.99 21.44 -11.16
N VAL A 13 10.70 22.31 -10.42
CA VAL A 13 11.74 21.91 -9.47
C VAL A 13 11.07 21.49 -8.16
N MET A 14 11.47 20.34 -7.62
CA MET A 14 10.99 19.83 -6.33
C MET A 14 12.10 19.07 -5.59
N LYS A 15 11.95 18.94 -4.29
CA LYS A 15 12.88 18.18 -3.44
C LYS A 15 12.65 16.70 -3.59
N ALA A 16 13.72 15.91 -3.70
CA ALA A 16 13.65 14.46 -3.81
C ALA A 16 14.77 13.78 -3.01
N TYR A 17 14.55 12.53 -2.61
CA TYR A 17 15.61 11.71 -2.02
C TYR A 17 16.56 11.21 -3.11
N LYS A 18 17.84 11.58 -3.00
CA LYS A 18 18.90 11.18 -3.94
C LYS A 18 19.09 9.66 -4.01
N ASN A 19 18.97 9.01 -2.85
CA ASN A 19 19.31 7.59 -2.69
C ASN A 19 18.06 6.68 -2.75
N ALA A 20 16.91 7.20 -3.13
CA ALA A 20 15.74 6.35 -3.36
C ALA A 20 16.02 5.36 -4.51
N PRO A 21 15.58 4.10 -4.41
CA PRO A 21 15.68 3.14 -5.50
C PRO A 21 15.06 3.67 -6.79
N GLN A 22 15.54 3.19 -7.92
CA GLN A 22 15.10 3.69 -9.23
C GLN A 22 13.91 2.91 -9.82
N SER A 23 13.60 1.72 -9.28
CA SER A 23 12.44 0.94 -9.70
C SER A 23 11.84 0.15 -8.55
N LEU A 24 10.53 -0.11 -8.62
CA LEU A 24 9.85 -0.99 -7.68
C LEU A 24 10.36 -2.43 -7.77
N SER A 25 10.74 -2.89 -8.98
CA SER A 25 11.35 -4.21 -9.16
C SER A 25 12.61 -4.37 -8.33
N ALA A 26 13.46 -3.31 -8.27
CA ALA A 26 14.64 -3.32 -7.41
C ALA A 26 14.30 -3.36 -5.91
N ILE A 27 13.18 -2.74 -5.49
CA ILE A 27 12.70 -2.79 -4.11
C ILE A 27 12.19 -4.20 -3.76
N VAL A 28 11.30 -4.76 -4.57
CA VAL A 28 10.69 -6.05 -4.27
C VAL A 28 11.70 -7.19 -4.33
N SER A 29 12.68 -7.12 -5.23
CA SER A 29 13.74 -8.14 -5.35
C SER A 29 14.63 -8.24 -4.12
N GLN A 30 14.69 -7.19 -3.28
CA GLN A 30 15.42 -7.26 -2.01
C GLN A 30 14.84 -8.30 -1.05
N GLY A 31 13.54 -8.62 -1.14
CA GLY A 31 12.92 -9.69 -0.35
C GLY A 31 13.55 -11.07 -0.57
N ARG A 32 14.16 -11.33 -1.73
CA ARG A 32 14.78 -12.62 -2.06
C ARG A 32 15.93 -13.01 -1.13
N GLN A 33 16.63 -12.04 -0.54
CA GLN A 33 17.74 -12.28 0.38
C GLN A 33 17.33 -12.99 1.68
N PHE A 34 16.04 -12.97 2.04
CA PHE A 34 15.55 -13.54 3.29
C PHE A 34 15.27 -15.05 3.22
N GLY A 35 15.34 -15.65 2.04
CA GLY A 35 15.31 -17.11 1.85
C GLY A 35 14.13 -17.79 2.53
N ASP A 36 14.41 -18.74 3.39
CA ASP A 36 13.37 -19.56 4.07
C ASP A 36 12.76 -18.90 5.31
N ALA A 37 13.08 -17.62 5.58
CA ALA A 37 12.40 -16.88 6.64
C ALA A 37 10.88 -16.78 6.38
N PRO A 38 10.04 -16.87 7.44
CA PRO A 38 8.59 -16.70 7.29
C PRO A 38 8.22 -15.34 6.71
N PHE A 39 7.36 -15.30 5.70
CA PHE A 39 6.91 -14.05 5.10
C PHE A 39 5.40 -13.83 5.27
N VAL A 40 4.57 -14.64 4.63
CA VAL A 40 3.11 -14.46 4.66
C VAL A 40 2.46 -15.63 5.37
N THR A 41 1.71 -15.32 6.43
CA THR A 41 0.81 -16.28 7.08
C THR A 41 -0.63 -15.92 6.72
N TYR A 42 -1.36 -16.87 6.16
CA TYR A 42 -2.75 -16.73 5.76
C TYR A 42 -3.52 -18.01 6.07
N GLN A 43 -4.64 -17.90 6.78
CA GLN A 43 -5.48 -19.05 7.17
C GLN A 43 -4.69 -20.21 7.82
N GLY A 44 -3.73 -19.87 8.67
CA GLY A 44 -2.89 -20.85 9.38
C GLY A 44 -1.76 -21.48 8.53
N GLN A 45 -1.61 -21.11 7.27
CA GLN A 45 -0.51 -21.54 6.41
C GLN A 45 0.52 -20.41 6.29
N THR A 46 1.80 -20.77 6.51
CA THR A 46 2.91 -19.82 6.40
C THR A 46 3.73 -20.14 5.17
N HIS A 47 3.95 -19.14 4.34
CA HIS A 47 4.86 -19.16 3.17
C HIS A 47 6.14 -18.42 3.52
N SER A 48 7.28 -19.02 3.19
CA SER A 48 8.58 -18.37 3.29
C SER A 48 8.75 -17.34 2.16
N PHE A 49 9.79 -16.49 2.25
CA PHE A 49 10.19 -15.65 1.12
C PHE A 49 10.56 -16.50 -0.10
N SER A 50 11.28 -17.63 0.09
CA SER A 50 11.60 -18.57 -0.99
C SER A 50 10.35 -19.10 -1.69
N ASP A 51 9.35 -19.57 -0.94
CA ASP A 51 8.08 -20.06 -1.49
C ASP A 51 7.35 -18.97 -2.26
N PHE A 52 7.28 -17.77 -1.66
CA PHE A 52 6.63 -16.62 -2.29
C PHE A 52 7.27 -16.26 -3.64
N PHE A 53 8.61 -16.14 -3.68
CA PHE A 53 9.30 -15.79 -4.92
C PHE A 53 9.32 -16.91 -5.95
N ALA A 54 9.29 -18.18 -5.56
CA ALA A 54 9.10 -19.30 -6.49
C ALA A 54 7.76 -19.16 -7.26
N GLN A 55 6.71 -18.78 -6.55
CA GLN A 55 5.39 -18.56 -7.17
C GLN A 55 5.35 -17.28 -8.02
N VAL A 56 6.01 -16.21 -7.59
CA VAL A 56 6.19 -14.99 -8.39
C VAL A 56 6.87 -15.32 -9.71
N ASP A 57 7.96 -16.09 -9.69
CA ASP A 57 8.71 -16.46 -10.89
C ASP A 57 7.90 -17.36 -11.82
N SER A 58 7.11 -18.28 -11.25
CA SER A 58 6.19 -19.14 -12.01
C SER A 58 5.12 -18.30 -12.70
N LEU A 59 4.44 -17.42 -11.98
CA LEU A 59 3.41 -16.56 -12.57
C LEU A 59 3.99 -15.60 -13.63
N ARG A 60 5.16 -14.99 -13.36
CA ARG A 60 5.85 -14.15 -14.36
C ARG A 60 6.09 -14.93 -15.66
N THR A 61 6.50 -16.20 -15.55
CA THR A 61 6.72 -17.06 -16.71
C THR A 61 5.43 -17.32 -17.50
N VAL A 62 4.31 -17.54 -16.80
CA VAL A 62 2.98 -17.66 -17.43
C VAL A 62 2.59 -16.36 -18.13
N LEU A 63 2.76 -15.22 -17.46
CA LEU A 63 2.40 -13.91 -18.01
C LEU A 63 3.18 -13.61 -19.31
N ILE A 64 4.49 -13.83 -19.32
CA ILE A 64 5.34 -13.56 -20.48
C ILE A 64 5.09 -14.58 -21.60
N ASN A 65 5.18 -15.88 -21.29
CA ASN A 65 5.23 -16.91 -22.31
C ASN A 65 3.86 -17.36 -22.80
N GLN A 66 2.85 -17.40 -21.94
CA GLN A 66 1.50 -17.88 -22.29
C GLN A 66 0.53 -16.73 -22.56
N GLN A 67 0.56 -15.67 -21.74
CA GLN A 67 -0.32 -14.52 -21.91
C GLN A 67 0.28 -13.43 -22.82
N GLN A 68 1.54 -13.59 -23.25
CA GLN A 68 2.25 -12.67 -24.13
C GLN A 68 2.23 -11.21 -23.61
N ILE A 69 2.39 -11.07 -22.31
CA ILE A 69 2.49 -9.77 -21.66
C ILE A 69 3.80 -9.10 -22.02
N GLN A 70 3.71 -7.84 -22.39
CA GLN A 70 4.83 -6.98 -22.76
C GLN A 70 4.99 -5.85 -21.76
N LYS A 71 6.17 -5.23 -21.78
CA LYS A 71 6.45 -4.03 -20.98
C LYS A 71 5.42 -2.93 -21.26
N GLY A 72 4.85 -2.37 -20.18
CA GLY A 72 3.84 -1.33 -20.24
C GLY A 72 2.38 -1.84 -20.40
N ASP A 73 2.17 -3.14 -20.66
CA ASP A 73 0.81 -3.70 -20.62
C ASP A 73 0.20 -3.53 -19.24
N LYS A 74 -1.09 -3.21 -19.18
CA LYS A 74 -1.82 -3.06 -17.91
C LYS A 74 -2.48 -4.38 -17.53
N ILE A 75 -2.28 -4.82 -16.30
CA ILE A 75 -2.86 -6.06 -15.77
C ILE A 75 -3.65 -5.73 -14.51
N ALA A 76 -4.96 -5.99 -14.56
CA ALA A 76 -5.85 -5.76 -13.44
C ALA A 76 -5.71 -6.86 -12.37
N ILE A 77 -5.81 -6.48 -11.10
CA ILE A 77 -5.88 -7.39 -9.96
C ILE A 77 -7.23 -7.15 -9.27
N ALA A 78 -8.15 -8.10 -9.38
CA ALA A 78 -9.48 -8.04 -8.78
C ALA A 78 -9.64 -9.15 -7.74
N MET A 79 -8.97 -9.01 -6.59
CA MET A 79 -8.96 -9.99 -5.50
C MET A 79 -9.03 -9.32 -4.14
N ARG A 80 -9.61 -10.01 -3.15
CA ARG A 80 -9.44 -9.69 -1.73
C ARG A 80 -8.00 -9.96 -1.30
N ASN A 81 -7.67 -9.55 -0.08
CA ASN A 81 -6.37 -9.86 0.49
C ASN A 81 -6.16 -11.37 0.57
N CYS A 82 -5.20 -11.86 -0.18
CA CYS A 82 -4.74 -13.25 -0.20
C CYS A 82 -3.28 -13.27 -0.70
N PRO A 83 -2.51 -14.33 -0.45
CA PRO A 83 -1.13 -14.43 -0.92
C PRO A 83 -1.01 -14.29 -2.44
N GLU A 84 -1.99 -14.79 -3.20
CA GLU A 84 -2.04 -14.71 -4.65
C GLU A 84 -2.11 -13.26 -5.17
N TRP A 85 -2.77 -12.36 -4.42
CA TRP A 85 -2.77 -10.95 -4.75
C TRP A 85 -1.35 -10.36 -4.72
N MET A 86 -0.60 -10.68 -3.64
CA MET A 86 0.77 -10.19 -3.45
C MET A 86 1.71 -10.78 -4.51
N ILE A 87 1.56 -12.07 -4.82
CA ILE A 87 2.30 -12.78 -5.89
C ILE A 87 2.01 -12.14 -7.24
N ALA A 88 0.73 -11.90 -7.57
CA ALA A 88 0.32 -11.28 -8.82
C ALA A 88 0.95 -9.88 -8.98
N PHE A 89 0.89 -9.06 -7.95
CA PHE A 89 1.46 -7.72 -7.98
C PHE A 89 2.96 -7.73 -8.30
N VAL A 90 3.73 -8.57 -7.60
CA VAL A 90 5.19 -8.65 -7.81
C VAL A 90 5.53 -9.28 -9.18
N ALA A 91 4.77 -10.28 -9.63
CA ALA A 91 4.98 -10.91 -10.94
C ALA A 91 4.70 -9.92 -12.09
N ILE A 92 3.66 -9.09 -11.97
CA ILE A 92 3.33 -8.03 -12.94
C ILE A 92 4.49 -7.03 -13.05
N LEU A 93 5.00 -6.54 -11.91
CA LEU A 93 6.17 -5.65 -11.92
C LEU A 93 7.40 -6.31 -12.57
N GLY A 94 7.60 -7.61 -12.31
CA GLY A 94 8.69 -8.38 -12.92
C GLY A 94 8.58 -8.56 -14.44
N CYS A 95 7.38 -8.36 -15.01
CA CYS A 95 7.16 -8.30 -16.47
C CYS A 95 7.42 -6.89 -17.04
N GLY A 96 7.74 -5.88 -16.23
CA GLY A 96 7.75 -4.48 -16.64
C GLY A 96 6.36 -3.95 -17.00
N ALA A 97 5.31 -4.64 -16.56
CA ALA A 97 3.91 -4.30 -16.80
C ALA A 97 3.37 -3.42 -15.67
N VAL A 98 2.22 -2.78 -15.90
CA VAL A 98 1.55 -1.90 -14.94
C VAL A 98 0.57 -2.71 -14.11
N ALA A 99 0.74 -2.73 -12.80
CA ALA A 99 -0.22 -3.34 -11.89
C ALA A 99 -1.42 -2.41 -11.69
N VAL A 100 -2.63 -2.93 -11.88
CA VAL A 100 -3.89 -2.18 -11.74
C VAL A 100 -4.77 -2.81 -10.66
N PRO A 101 -4.50 -2.54 -9.37
CA PRO A 101 -5.36 -2.99 -8.27
C PRO A 101 -6.75 -2.37 -8.36
N LEU A 102 -7.78 -3.21 -8.56
CA LEU A 102 -9.17 -2.79 -8.54
C LEU A 102 -9.77 -2.92 -7.15
N ASN A 103 -10.78 -2.08 -6.85
CA ASN A 103 -11.52 -2.17 -5.60
C ASN A 103 -12.20 -3.55 -5.48
N SER A 104 -11.62 -4.44 -4.67
CA SER A 104 -12.15 -5.78 -4.46
C SER A 104 -13.44 -5.83 -3.63
N TRP A 105 -13.90 -4.69 -3.09
CA TRP A 105 -15.20 -4.51 -2.44
C TRP A 105 -16.28 -4.11 -3.45
N GLY A 106 -15.85 -3.60 -4.63
CA GLY A 106 -16.73 -3.24 -5.73
C GLY A 106 -17.54 -4.43 -6.24
N ARG A 107 -18.70 -4.11 -6.78
CA ARG A 107 -19.57 -5.07 -7.48
C ARG A 107 -19.32 -4.99 -8.99
N GLU A 108 -20.16 -5.67 -9.75
CA GLU A 108 -20.10 -5.78 -11.19
C GLU A 108 -19.82 -4.45 -11.93
N GLU A 109 -20.61 -3.41 -11.61
CA GLU A 109 -20.51 -2.11 -12.27
C GLU A 109 -19.14 -1.44 -12.04
N GLU A 110 -18.69 -1.37 -10.78
CA GLU A 110 -17.42 -0.75 -10.41
C GLU A 110 -16.20 -1.51 -10.96
N LEU A 111 -16.23 -2.86 -10.87
CA LEU A 111 -15.15 -3.68 -11.41
C LEU A 111 -15.09 -3.60 -12.94
N SER A 112 -16.25 -3.64 -13.60
CA SER A 112 -16.35 -3.48 -15.05
C SER A 112 -15.84 -2.12 -15.51
N GLN A 113 -16.22 -1.06 -14.79
CA GLN A 113 -15.74 0.28 -15.07
C GLN A 113 -14.21 0.39 -14.88
N GLY A 114 -13.66 -0.18 -13.79
CA GLY A 114 -12.23 -0.18 -13.55
C GLY A 114 -11.43 -0.91 -14.65
N LEU A 115 -12.00 -2.00 -15.19
CA LEU A 115 -11.41 -2.71 -16.33
C LEU A 115 -11.43 -1.85 -17.60
N ASP A 116 -12.57 -1.20 -17.90
CA ASP A 116 -12.70 -0.33 -19.08
C ASP A 116 -11.79 0.90 -18.96
N ASP A 117 -11.81 1.60 -17.82
CA ASP A 117 -11.00 2.80 -17.59
C ASP A 117 -9.48 2.52 -17.57
N SER A 118 -9.09 1.32 -17.12
CA SER A 118 -7.67 0.94 -17.13
C SER A 118 -7.20 0.45 -18.49
N GLU A 119 -8.10 0.02 -19.38
CA GLU A 119 -7.75 -0.70 -20.62
C GLU A 119 -6.85 -1.91 -20.33
N ALA A 120 -7.17 -2.65 -19.28
CA ALA A 120 -6.38 -3.81 -18.87
C ALA A 120 -6.43 -4.92 -19.92
N LYS A 121 -5.26 -5.45 -20.30
CA LYS A 121 -5.10 -6.55 -21.26
C LYS A 121 -5.46 -7.90 -20.66
N LEU A 122 -5.28 -8.03 -19.35
CA LEU A 122 -5.50 -9.25 -18.56
C LEU A 122 -6.04 -8.87 -17.20
N VAL A 123 -6.89 -9.70 -16.61
CA VAL A 123 -7.30 -9.62 -15.22
C VAL A 123 -6.88 -10.86 -14.46
N ILE A 124 -6.28 -10.69 -13.28
CA ILE A 124 -6.04 -11.75 -12.29
C ILE A 124 -7.04 -11.54 -11.18
N CYS A 125 -7.98 -12.46 -10.99
CA CYS A 125 -9.09 -12.27 -10.07
C CYS A 125 -9.37 -13.52 -9.23
N ASP A 126 -9.98 -13.33 -8.06
CA ASP A 126 -10.54 -14.46 -7.33
C ASP A 126 -11.90 -14.88 -7.92
N TRP A 127 -12.32 -16.11 -7.59
CA TRP A 127 -13.56 -16.69 -8.11
C TRP A 127 -14.78 -15.80 -7.90
N SER A 128 -14.92 -15.19 -6.71
CA SER A 128 -16.07 -14.34 -6.43
C SER A 128 -16.10 -13.07 -7.29
N ARG A 129 -14.94 -12.49 -7.68
CA ARG A 129 -14.86 -11.31 -8.58
C ARG A 129 -14.97 -11.73 -10.02
N TYR A 130 -14.46 -12.91 -10.38
CA TYR A 130 -14.66 -13.49 -11.71
C TYR A 130 -16.14 -13.53 -12.08
N GLN A 131 -17.01 -13.97 -11.17
CA GLN A 131 -18.46 -14.04 -11.40
C GLN A 131 -19.09 -12.68 -11.73
N PHE A 132 -18.52 -11.59 -11.23
CA PHE A 132 -19.00 -10.24 -11.55
C PHE A 132 -18.57 -9.74 -12.93
N ILE A 133 -17.42 -10.23 -13.44
CA ILE A 133 -16.82 -9.72 -14.68
C ILE A 133 -16.83 -10.74 -15.82
N GLU A 134 -17.43 -11.91 -15.63
CA GLU A 134 -17.47 -12.98 -16.63
C GLU A 134 -18.05 -12.52 -17.97
N HIS A 135 -19.01 -11.60 -17.93
CA HIS A 135 -19.63 -11.02 -19.14
C HIS A 135 -18.66 -10.15 -19.97
N LYS A 136 -17.53 -9.70 -19.41
CA LYS A 136 -16.46 -8.99 -20.14
C LYS A 136 -15.58 -9.93 -20.93
N LEU A 137 -15.63 -11.22 -20.68
CA LEU A 137 -14.87 -12.23 -21.39
C LEU A 137 -15.62 -12.66 -22.67
N PRO A 138 -14.95 -12.95 -23.81
CA PRO A 138 -13.50 -13.10 -23.95
C PRO A 138 -12.74 -11.82 -24.34
N ALA A 139 -13.34 -10.65 -24.27
CA ALA A 139 -12.67 -9.39 -24.64
C ALA A 139 -11.41 -9.12 -23.77
N ILE A 140 -11.43 -9.57 -22.51
CA ILE A 140 -10.28 -9.52 -21.60
C ILE A 140 -9.97 -10.94 -21.13
N ASN A 141 -8.72 -11.39 -21.26
CA ASN A 141 -8.28 -12.65 -20.69
C ASN A 141 -8.32 -12.62 -19.17
N ALA A 142 -8.60 -13.77 -18.53
CA ALA A 142 -8.61 -13.88 -17.07
C ALA A 142 -7.74 -15.05 -16.59
N ILE A 143 -7.01 -14.80 -15.49
CA ILE A 143 -6.43 -15.84 -14.65
C ILE A 143 -7.23 -15.83 -13.35
N VAL A 144 -7.88 -16.94 -13.02
CA VAL A 144 -8.74 -17.06 -11.85
C VAL A 144 -8.03 -17.83 -10.76
N VAL A 145 -8.03 -17.27 -9.55
CA VAL A 145 -7.54 -17.92 -8.34
C VAL A 145 -8.72 -18.22 -7.41
N ASP A 146 -8.55 -19.22 -6.57
CA ASP A 146 -9.60 -19.67 -5.66
C ASP A 146 -9.09 -19.85 -4.23
N PRO A 147 -8.82 -18.74 -3.52
CA PRO A 147 -8.26 -18.78 -2.19
C PRO A 147 -9.19 -19.40 -1.13
N LYS A 148 -10.45 -19.68 -1.51
CA LYS A 148 -11.45 -20.26 -0.62
C LYS A 148 -11.86 -21.68 -1.00
N GLY A 149 -11.43 -22.19 -2.17
CA GLY A 149 -11.85 -23.49 -2.69
C GLY A 149 -13.31 -23.54 -3.13
N GLU A 150 -13.87 -22.40 -3.59
CA GLU A 150 -15.27 -22.29 -4.02
C GLU A 150 -15.48 -22.64 -5.50
N CYS A 151 -14.41 -22.68 -6.28
CA CYS A 151 -14.46 -22.96 -7.72
C CYS A 151 -14.21 -24.42 -8.04
N ALA A 152 -15.20 -25.09 -8.61
CA ALA A 152 -15.07 -26.48 -9.03
C ALA A 152 -14.22 -26.67 -10.29
N SER A 153 -13.98 -25.63 -11.11
CA SER A 153 -13.38 -25.74 -12.45
C SER A 153 -12.45 -24.59 -12.85
N GLY A 154 -12.12 -23.67 -11.96
CA GLY A 154 -11.25 -22.51 -12.28
C GLY A 154 -9.78 -22.89 -12.41
N ALA A 155 -9.06 -22.24 -13.31
CA ALA A 155 -7.60 -22.27 -13.30
C ALA A 155 -7.11 -21.45 -12.09
N SER A 156 -6.40 -22.07 -11.17
CA SER A 156 -5.81 -21.41 -9.99
C SER A 156 -4.34 -21.12 -10.25
N LEU A 157 -3.85 -19.99 -9.72
CA LEU A 157 -2.40 -19.70 -9.71
C LEU A 157 -1.60 -20.85 -9.08
N TRP A 158 -2.10 -21.46 -8.01
CA TRP A 158 -1.47 -22.60 -7.34
C TRP A 158 -1.39 -23.85 -8.21
N GLN A 159 -2.28 -24.01 -9.20
CA GLN A 159 -2.25 -25.13 -10.14
C GLN A 159 -1.29 -24.88 -11.32
N LEU A 160 -1.08 -23.61 -11.69
CA LEU A 160 -0.16 -23.24 -12.77
C LEU A 160 1.31 -23.49 -12.43
N GLU A 161 1.69 -23.44 -11.15
CA GLU A 161 3.05 -23.75 -10.68
C GLU A 161 3.56 -25.11 -11.13
N LYS A 162 2.67 -26.09 -11.24
CA LYS A 162 3.02 -27.47 -11.61
C LYS A 162 3.31 -27.64 -13.11
N THR A 163 3.03 -26.62 -13.92
CA THR A 163 3.07 -26.74 -15.38
C THR A 163 4.18 -25.95 -16.06
N THR A 164 4.94 -25.11 -15.33
CA THR A 164 5.99 -24.26 -15.92
C THR A 164 7.38 -24.84 -15.72
N ASN A 165 8.02 -25.28 -16.81
CA ASN A 165 9.44 -25.58 -16.83
C ASN A 165 10.22 -24.31 -17.24
N GLY A 166 11.03 -23.78 -16.33
CA GLY A 166 11.87 -22.62 -16.56
C GLY A 166 11.32 -21.32 -15.94
N SER A 167 12.17 -20.32 -15.78
CA SER A 167 11.84 -19.00 -15.28
C SER A 167 12.11 -17.96 -16.36
N ALA A 168 11.09 -17.20 -16.77
CA ALA A 168 11.30 -16.03 -17.63
C ALA A 168 12.12 -14.98 -16.88
N PRO A 169 13.07 -14.27 -17.54
CA PRO A 169 13.84 -13.21 -16.89
C PRO A 169 12.96 -12.04 -16.46
N GLU A 170 13.39 -11.32 -15.45
CA GLU A 170 12.78 -10.03 -15.12
C GLU A 170 13.05 -9.02 -16.25
N VAL A 171 12.03 -8.20 -16.55
CA VAL A 171 12.12 -7.12 -17.52
C VAL A 171 12.62 -5.87 -16.81
N GLU A 172 13.68 -5.27 -17.30
CA GLU A 172 14.25 -4.04 -16.74
C GLU A 172 13.26 -2.88 -16.86
N SER A 173 13.02 -2.20 -15.73
CA SER A 173 12.17 -1.01 -15.64
C SER A 173 13.00 0.23 -15.37
N LYS A 174 12.69 1.32 -16.07
CA LYS A 174 13.29 2.64 -15.87
C LYS A 174 12.46 3.44 -14.86
N PRO A 175 13.03 4.47 -14.22
CA PRO A 175 12.30 5.32 -13.28
C PRO A 175 11.02 5.94 -13.85
N GLU A 176 11.04 6.34 -15.11
CA GLU A 176 9.91 6.97 -15.80
C GLU A 176 8.89 6.01 -16.38
N ASP A 177 9.15 4.69 -16.35
CA ASP A 177 8.16 3.70 -16.80
C ASP A 177 6.96 3.66 -15.85
N PRO A 178 5.73 3.52 -16.35
CA PRO A 178 4.55 3.36 -15.51
C PRO A 178 4.62 2.04 -14.74
N ALA A 179 4.22 2.05 -13.48
CA ALA A 179 4.33 0.91 -12.57
C ALA A 179 3.02 0.48 -11.94
N ILE A 180 2.25 1.44 -11.42
CA ILE A 180 1.02 1.16 -10.67
C ILE A 180 -0.06 2.14 -11.09
N MET A 181 -1.28 1.63 -11.33
CA MET A 181 -2.48 2.44 -11.49
C MET A 181 -3.47 2.12 -10.38
N LEU A 182 -3.74 3.08 -9.50
CA LEU A 182 -4.72 2.95 -8.43
C LEU A 182 -6.00 3.72 -8.79
N PHE A 183 -7.11 3.38 -8.12
CA PHE A 183 -8.35 4.12 -8.23
C PHE A 183 -8.68 4.84 -6.93
N THR A 184 -9.06 6.12 -7.03
CA THR A 184 -9.48 6.93 -5.89
C THR A 184 -10.99 7.14 -5.93
N SER A 185 -11.60 7.31 -4.76
CA SER A 185 -13.07 7.48 -4.63
C SER A 185 -13.61 8.79 -5.20
N GLY A 186 -12.77 9.70 -5.66
CA GLY A 186 -13.12 10.98 -6.29
C GLY A 186 -14.31 11.72 -5.68
N THR A 187 -14.27 13.03 -5.61
CA THR A 187 -15.39 13.86 -5.12
C THR A 187 -16.63 13.81 -6.03
N SER A 188 -16.47 13.35 -7.28
CA SER A 188 -17.55 13.22 -8.28
C SER A 188 -18.33 11.90 -8.21
N GLY A 189 -18.01 11.02 -7.26
CA GLY A 189 -18.67 9.71 -7.10
C GLY A 189 -18.21 8.62 -8.09
N ARG A 190 -17.43 8.96 -9.13
CA ARG A 190 -16.79 8.00 -10.03
C ARG A 190 -15.29 7.85 -9.67
N PRO A 191 -14.80 6.62 -9.47
CA PRO A 191 -13.39 6.42 -9.21
C PRO A 191 -12.52 6.96 -10.35
N LYS A 192 -11.44 7.67 -10.00
CA LYS A 192 -10.47 8.18 -10.97
C LYS A 192 -9.19 7.32 -10.92
N GLY A 193 -8.70 6.92 -12.08
CA GLY A 193 -7.43 6.20 -12.21
C GLY A 193 -6.24 7.13 -12.01
N VAL A 194 -5.36 6.83 -11.06
CA VAL A 194 -4.11 7.57 -10.77
C VAL A 194 -2.92 6.70 -11.13
N LEU A 195 -2.05 7.20 -12.00
CA LEU A 195 -0.89 6.47 -12.50
C LEU A 195 0.39 6.95 -11.81
N PHE A 196 1.13 5.99 -11.26
CA PHE A 196 2.48 6.16 -10.71
C PHE A 196 3.51 5.54 -11.64
N ASP A 197 4.58 6.27 -11.91
CA ASP A 197 5.80 5.70 -12.44
C ASP A 197 6.64 5.07 -11.32
N HIS A 198 7.68 4.33 -11.70
CA HIS A 198 8.58 3.72 -10.74
C HIS A 198 9.26 4.76 -9.85
N TYR A 199 9.60 5.93 -10.39
CA TYR A 199 10.26 7.00 -9.65
C TYR A 199 9.39 7.51 -8.50
N SER A 200 8.17 7.95 -8.78
CA SER A 200 7.27 8.51 -7.75
C SER A 200 6.91 7.47 -6.69
N ALA A 201 6.67 6.22 -7.10
CA ALA A 201 6.41 5.13 -6.17
C ALA A 201 7.63 4.83 -5.26
N CYS A 202 8.85 4.85 -5.80
CA CYS A 202 10.07 4.64 -5.02
C CYS A 202 10.35 5.82 -4.07
N GLN A 203 10.11 7.06 -4.49
CA GLN A 203 10.21 8.22 -3.60
C GLN A 203 9.22 8.13 -2.44
N ALA A 204 7.98 7.69 -2.70
CA ALA A 204 6.96 7.50 -1.68
C ALA A 204 7.34 6.41 -0.67
N LEU A 205 7.83 5.26 -1.14
CA LEU A 205 8.30 4.19 -0.26
C LEU A 205 9.52 4.61 0.57
N PHE A 206 10.46 5.32 -0.04
CA PHE A 206 11.64 5.82 0.67
C PHE A 206 11.27 6.91 1.69
N ASN A 207 10.18 7.65 1.44
CA ASN A 207 9.60 8.58 2.40
C ASN A 207 9.05 7.85 3.65
N ILE A 208 8.42 6.70 3.49
CA ILE A 208 8.00 5.87 4.64
C ILE A 208 9.22 5.42 5.46
N GLU A 209 10.32 5.08 4.81
CA GLU A 209 11.58 4.73 5.48
C GLU A 209 12.16 5.93 6.26
N PHE A 210 12.10 7.13 5.67
CA PHE A 210 12.49 8.37 6.37
C PHE A 210 11.64 8.59 7.64
N ILE A 211 10.32 8.41 7.55
CA ILE A 211 9.41 8.52 8.69
C ILE A 211 9.78 7.48 9.76
N GLY A 212 10.09 6.25 9.37
CA GLY A 212 10.58 5.21 10.28
C GLY A 212 11.89 5.60 10.98
N ALA A 213 12.84 6.19 10.26
CA ALA A 213 14.09 6.68 10.83
C ALA A 213 13.87 7.88 11.77
N ALA A 214 12.99 8.81 11.41
CA ALA A 214 12.60 9.93 12.25
C ALA A 214 11.91 9.44 13.53
N THR A 215 11.05 8.43 13.44
CA THR A 215 10.44 7.76 14.60
C THR A 215 11.50 7.19 15.53
N TYR A 216 12.51 6.51 14.99
CA TYR A 216 13.62 6.00 15.79
C TYR A 216 14.33 7.14 16.53
N MET A 217 14.68 8.22 15.84
CA MET A 217 15.42 9.35 16.41
C MET A 217 14.64 10.13 17.49
N THR A 218 13.32 10.14 17.40
CA THR A 218 12.44 10.82 18.36
C THR A 218 11.96 9.94 19.51
N ASN A 219 12.24 8.62 19.45
CA ASN A 219 11.84 7.62 20.45
C ASN A 219 12.99 6.66 20.77
N VAL A 220 14.24 7.16 20.90
CA VAL A 220 15.46 6.35 20.98
C VAL A 220 15.40 5.31 22.09
N GLU A 221 14.92 5.68 23.30
CA GLU A 221 14.83 4.78 24.45
C GLU A 221 13.89 3.60 24.16
N ALA A 222 12.65 3.87 23.79
CA ALA A 222 11.64 2.85 23.48
C ALA A 222 12.08 1.93 22.31
N MET A 223 12.67 2.51 21.26
CA MET A 223 13.18 1.76 20.13
C MET A 223 14.37 0.88 20.49
N THR A 224 15.26 1.36 21.37
CA THR A 224 16.41 0.59 21.86
C THR A 224 15.96 -0.59 22.72
N GLU A 225 14.98 -0.39 23.58
CA GLU A 225 14.36 -1.46 24.37
C GLU A 225 13.71 -2.53 23.48
N GLN A 226 12.97 -2.13 22.45
CA GLN A 226 12.35 -3.04 21.50
C GLN A 226 13.41 -3.86 20.73
N LEU A 227 14.48 -3.22 20.25
CA LEU A 227 15.57 -3.91 19.58
C LEU A 227 16.30 -4.88 20.52
N ALA A 228 16.53 -4.48 21.77
CA ALA A 228 17.18 -5.32 22.78
C ALA A 228 16.31 -6.55 23.16
N ALA A 229 14.99 -6.39 23.13
CA ALA A 229 14.06 -7.50 23.35
C ALA A 229 14.12 -8.58 22.25
N GLY A 230 14.67 -8.26 21.08
CA GLY A 230 14.85 -9.21 19.97
C GLY A 230 13.56 -9.78 19.39
N VAL A 231 12.42 -9.13 19.65
CA VAL A 231 11.12 -9.60 19.14
C VAL A 231 10.98 -9.21 17.67
N PRO A 232 10.83 -10.16 16.74
CA PRO A 232 10.69 -9.86 15.33
C PRO A 232 9.39 -9.11 15.05
N ALA A 233 9.43 -8.17 14.10
CA ALA A 233 8.24 -7.46 13.67
C ALA A 233 7.28 -8.41 12.94
N LYS A 234 6.05 -8.50 13.43
CA LYS A 234 4.95 -9.26 12.86
C LYS A 234 3.76 -8.32 12.62
N THR A 235 3.49 -8.04 11.36
CA THR A 235 2.46 -7.06 10.97
C THR A 235 1.13 -7.75 10.69
N LEU A 236 0.05 -7.31 11.33
CA LEU A 236 -1.30 -7.68 10.94
C LEU A 236 -1.73 -6.83 9.74
N LEU A 237 -1.82 -7.45 8.55
CA LEU A 237 -2.25 -6.80 7.33
C LEU A 237 -3.74 -7.04 7.10
N SER A 238 -4.55 -6.06 7.51
CA SER A 238 -6.01 -6.09 7.42
C SER A 238 -6.57 -5.03 6.46
N VAL A 239 -5.77 -3.99 6.16
CA VAL A 239 -6.14 -2.96 5.17
C VAL A 239 -6.12 -3.58 3.77
N PRO A 240 -7.12 -3.27 2.91
CA PRO A 240 -7.12 -3.80 1.55
C PRO A 240 -5.87 -3.44 0.76
N LEU A 241 -5.30 -4.43 0.06
CA LEU A 241 -4.08 -4.28 -0.74
C LEU A 241 -4.25 -3.38 -1.97
N PHE A 242 -5.49 -3.13 -2.42
CA PHE A 242 -5.75 -2.16 -3.48
C PHE A 242 -5.69 -0.70 -3.02
N HIS A 243 -5.62 -0.45 -1.70
CA HIS A 243 -5.34 0.87 -1.14
C HIS A 243 -3.83 1.07 -0.95
N ILE A 244 -3.36 2.28 -1.21
CA ILE A 244 -1.94 2.64 -1.11
C ILE A 244 -1.34 2.37 0.27
N SER A 245 -2.11 2.52 1.35
CA SER A 245 -1.66 2.23 2.72
C SER A 245 -1.42 0.74 2.96
N GLY A 246 -2.31 -0.14 2.49
CA GLY A 246 -2.10 -1.59 2.53
C GLY A 246 -0.91 -2.01 1.65
N LEU A 247 -0.86 -1.49 0.43
CA LEU A 247 0.17 -1.80 -0.54
C LEU A 247 1.57 -1.34 -0.10
N TYR A 248 1.73 -0.04 0.24
CA TYR A 248 3.05 0.52 0.52
C TYR A 248 3.51 0.22 1.95
N SER A 249 2.72 0.63 2.95
CA SER A 249 3.16 0.59 4.35
C SER A 249 3.13 -0.81 4.96
N GLN A 250 2.23 -1.69 4.51
CA GLN A 250 2.07 -3.00 5.11
C GLN A 250 2.62 -4.14 4.24
N PHE A 251 2.53 -4.06 2.91
CA PHE A 251 3.09 -5.10 2.06
C PHE A 251 4.52 -4.81 1.63
N LEU A 252 4.76 -3.76 0.83
CA LEU A 252 6.07 -3.54 0.19
C LEU A 252 7.19 -3.22 1.19
N VAL A 253 6.89 -2.48 2.25
CA VAL A 253 7.87 -2.22 3.32
C VAL A 253 8.24 -3.51 4.05
N ASN A 254 7.26 -4.36 4.40
CA ASN A 254 7.57 -5.62 5.07
C ASN A 254 8.32 -6.60 4.17
N LEU A 255 7.97 -6.67 2.87
CA LEU A 255 8.70 -7.46 1.88
C LEU A 255 10.18 -7.02 1.79
N LYS A 256 10.43 -5.70 1.70
CA LYS A 256 11.78 -5.13 1.60
C LYS A 256 12.65 -5.44 2.82
N TYR A 257 12.06 -5.42 4.02
CA TYR A 257 12.79 -5.55 5.29
C TYR A 257 12.73 -6.95 5.91
N GLY A 258 12.22 -7.95 5.23
CA GLY A 258 12.19 -9.33 5.71
C GLY A 258 11.26 -9.55 6.90
N ARG A 259 10.18 -8.78 7.00
CA ARG A 259 9.24 -8.85 8.14
C ARG A 259 8.06 -9.75 7.81
N ALA A 260 7.60 -10.51 8.81
CA ALA A 260 6.44 -11.38 8.66
C ALA A 260 5.13 -10.60 8.61
N VAL A 261 4.24 -11.03 7.71
CA VAL A 261 2.89 -10.47 7.51
C VAL A 261 1.85 -11.54 7.81
N TYR A 262 0.91 -11.20 8.67
CA TYR A 262 -0.27 -12.00 8.97
C TYR A 262 -1.45 -11.38 8.21
N LEU A 263 -1.90 -12.05 7.18
CA LEU A 263 -2.82 -11.50 6.20
C LEU A 263 -4.26 -11.87 6.52
N MET A 264 -5.13 -10.88 6.62
CA MET A 264 -6.58 -11.08 6.77
C MET A 264 -7.29 -10.86 5.44
N TYR A 265 -8.17 -11.77 5.06
CA TYR A 265 -9.01 -11.66 3.86
C TYR A 265 -9.87 -10.40 3.85
N LYS A 266 -10.43 -10.06 4.99
CA LYS A 266 -11.17 -8.84 5.31
C LYS A 266 -11.04 -8.55 6.80
N TRP A 267 -11.33 -7.34 7.21
CA TRP A 267 -11.38 -7.02 8.63
C TRP A 267 -12.47 -7.87 9.33
N ASP A 268 -12.06 -8.49 10.43
CA ASP A 268 -12.89 -9.22 11.36
C ASP A 268 -12.22 -9.12 12.74
N VAL A 269 -12.90 -8.52 13.69
CA VAL A 269 -12.31 -8.18 14.99
C VAL A 269 -11.97 -9.42 15.81
N ASP A 270 -12.81 -10.48 15.72
CA ASP A 270 -12.56 -11.73 16.45
C ASP A 270 -11.37 -12.49 15.85
N GLU A 271 -11.19 -12.44 14.53
CA GLU A 271 -10.00 -12.99 13.88
C GLU A 271 -8.75 -12.20 14.27
N ALA A 272 -8.81 -10.85 14.26
CA ALA A 272 -7.71 -10.00 14.69
C ALA A 272 -7.30 -10.29 16.14
N TYR A 273 -8.28 -10.41 17.04
CA TYR A 273 -8.06 -10.80 18.43
C TYR A 273 -7.30 -12.13 18.52
N ARG A 274 -7.77 -13.17 17.83
CA ARG A 274 -7.14 -14.50 17.83
C ARG A 274 -5.71 -14.50 17.27
N LEU A 275 -5.46 -13.72 16.21
CA LEU A 275 -4.12 -13.59 15.63
C LEU A 275 -3.16 -12.89 16.60
N ILE A 276 -3.60 -11.85 17.31
CA ILE A 276 -2.79 -11.19 18.34
C ILE A 276 -2.46 -12.18 19.48
N GLU A 277 -3.45 -12.92 19.95
CA GLU A 277 -3.29 -13.90 21.04
C GLU A 277 -2.30 -15.01 20.67
N ASN A 278 -2.49 -15.64 19.50
CA ASN A 278 -1.80 -16.89 19.16
C ASN A 278 -0.48 -16.67 18.41
N GLU A 279 -0.40 -15.61 17.60
CA GLU A 279 0.72 -15.40 16.69
C GLU A 279 1.72 -14.35 17.18
N GLY A 280 1.36 -13.60 18.22
CA GLY A 280 2.23 -12.57 18.80
C GLY A 280 2.48 -11.41 17.83
N ILE A 281 1.42 -10.88 17.28
CA ILE A 281 1.46 -9.65 16.43
C ILE A 281 2.09 -8.50 17.21
N THR A 282 2.94 -7.73 16.54
CA THR A 282 3.65 -6.60 17.16
C THR A 282 3.36 -5.25 16.51
N VAL A 283 2.82 -5.27 15.29
CA VAL A 283 2.52 -4.06 14.50
C VAL A 283 1.07 -4.09 14.03
N LEU A 284 0.32 -3.07 14.41
CA LEU A 284 -1.07 -2.85 14.00
C LEU A 284 -1.18 -1.55 13.20
N MET A 285 -1.73 -1.63 12.00
CA MET A 285 -1.99 -0.46 11.16
C MET A 285 -3.38 -0.62 10.52
N GLY A 286 -4.21 0.41 10.60
CA GLY A 286 -5.56 0.32 10.05
C GLY A 286 -6.31 1.63 10.03
N ALA A 287 -7.55 1.59 9.55
CA ALA A 287 -8.47 2.70 9.72
C ALA A 287 -8.79 2.90 11.22
N PRO A 288 -9.06 4.14 11.66
CA PRO A 288 -9.40 4.39 13.06
C PRO A 288 -10.53 3.50 13.60
N THR A 289 -11.53 3.20 12.77
CA THR A 289 -12.66 2.32 13.15
C THR A 289 -12.21 0.89 13.44
N MET A 290 -11.27 0.34 12.66
CA MET A 290 -10.74 -1.00 12.87
C MET A 290 -10.00 -1.11 14.22
N LEU A 291 -9.22 -0.09 14.55
CA LEU A 291 -8.47 -0.04 15.81
C LEU A 291 -9.40 0.22 16.99
N LEU A 292 -10.46 1.01 16.82
CA LEU A 292 -11.51 1.17 17.84
C LEU A 292 -12.23 -0.15 18.10
N ASP A 293 -12.66 -0.86 17.07
CA ASP A 293 -13.32 -2.17 17.21
C ASP A 293 -12.45 -3.13 18.02
N LEU A 294 -11.16 -3.21 17.70
CA LEU A 294 -10.22 -4.08 18.39
C LEU A 294 -10.03 -3.68 19.86
N LEU A 295 -9.73 -2.41 20.13
CA LEU A 295 -9.45 -1.93 21.50
C LEU A 295 -10.68 -1.86 22.39
N GLN A 296 -11.87 -1.92 21.81
CA GLN A 296 -13.15 -2.03 22.51
C GLN A 296 -13.69 -3.47 22.54
N HIS A 297 -12.97 -4.45 22.02
CA HIS A 297 -13.39 -5.84 22.07
C HIS A 297 -13.63 -6.27 23.52
N PRO A 298 -14.73 -6.99 23.85
CA PRO A 298 -15.09 -7.35 25.23
C PRO A 298 -14.00 -8.06 26.02
N ASP A 299 -13.18 -8.82 25.32
CA ASP A 299 -12.12 -9.63 25.92
C ASP A 299 -10.71 -9.02 25.78
N ILE A 300 -10.59 -7.78 25.32
CA ILE A 300 -9.29 -7.15 25.02
C ILE A 300 -8.33 -7.15 26.22
N ASP A 301 -8.87 -7.04 27.43
CA ASP A 301 -8.08 -7.02 28.67
C ASP A 301 -7.51 -8.41 29.05
N LYS A 302 -7.90 -9.46 28.34
CA LYS A 302 -7.32 -10.80 28.47
C LYS A 302 -6.04 -10.97 27.65
N LEU A 303 -5.82 -10.11 26.64
CA LEU A 303 -4.63 -10.16 25.79
C LEU A 303 -3.42 -9.52 26.45
N ASP A 304 -2.26 -10.12 26.24
CA ASP A 304 -0.97 -9.45 26.49
C ASP A 304 -0.65 -8.48 25.36
N LEU A 305 -1.13 -7.24 25.51
CA LEU A 305 -0.88 -6.17 24.55
C LEU A 305 0.52 -5.55 24.68
N SER A 306 1.34 -5.97 25.64
CA SER A 306 2.68 -5.41 25.86
C SER A 306 3.64 -5.65 24.69
N ARG A 307 3.32 -6.63 23.83
CA ARG A 307 4.08 -6.96 22.62
C ARG A 307 3.78 -6.04 21.44
N ILE A 308 2.66 -5.31 21.47
CA ILE A 308 2.32 -4.37 20.41
C ILE A 308 3.26 -3.18 20.50
N SER A 309 4.26 -3.16 19.65
CA SER A 309 5.29 -2.12 19.61
C SER A 309 4.86 -0.87 18.85
N ASN A 310 4.04 -1.04 17.82
CA ASN A 310 3.54 0.05 16.99
C ASN A 310 2.05 -0.12 16.69
N ILE A 311 1.29 0.98 16.84
CA ILE A 311 -0.10 1.04 16.44
C ILE A 311 -0.35 2.36 15.73
N SER A 312 -0.81 2.32 14.48
CA SER A 312 -0.96 3.52 13.65
C SER A 312 -2.32 3.56 12.95
N ALA A 313 -2.96 4.71 13.05
CA ALA A 313 -4.20 5.00 12.33
C ALA A 313 -3.93 5.85 11.09
N GLY A 314 -4.66 5.57 10.00
CA GLY A 314 -4.56 6.34 8.77
C GLY A 314 -5.81 6.20 7.89
N GLY A 315 -5.89 7.04 6.84
CA GLY A 315 -7.00 7.04 5.88
C GLY A 315 -8.27 7.78 6.36
N ALA A 316 -8.30 8.24 7.60
CA ALA A 316 -9.36 9.12 8.15
C ALA A 316 -8.83 9.86 9.39
N ALA A 317 -9.54 10.90 9.80
CA ALA A 317 -9.22 11.63 11.03
C ALA A 317 -9.26 10.70 12.26
N THR A 318 -8.25 10.78 13.10
CA THR A 318 -8.13 9.95 14.32
C THR A 318 -9.02 10.54 15.44
N PRO A 319 -10.06 9.82 15.90
CA PRO A 319 -10.92 10.28 16.98
C PRO A 319 -10.13 10.39 18.30
N SER A 320 -10.48 11.38 19.15
CA SER A 320 -9.87 11.55 20.49
C SER A 320 -10.02 10.29 21.37
N ALA A 321 -11.18 9.61 21.28
CA ALA A 321 -11.42 8.35 21.97
C ALA A 321 -10.35 7.27 21.68
N LEU A 322 -9.83 7.21 20.44
CA LEU A 322 -8.77 6.28 20.10
C LEU A 322 -7.44 6.63 20.78
N ALA A 323 -7.13 7.92 20.89
CA ALA A 323 -5.94 8.38 21.61
C ALA A 323 -6.00 8.03 23.11
N ASP A 324 -7.17 8.11 23.73
CA ASP A 324 -7.37 7.70 25.12
C ASP A 324 -7.22 6.18 25.31
N LEU A 325 -7.73 5.40 24.37
CA LEU A 325 -7.54 3.93 24.36
C LEU A 325 -6.07 3.55 24.20
N TYR A 326 -5.31 4.24 23.35
CA TYR A 326 -3.86 4.00 23.24
C TYR A 326 -3.14 4.21 24.57
N LYS A 327 -3.43 5.31 25.28
CA LYS A 327 -2.84 5.60 26.57
C LYS A 327 -3.20 4.56 27.64
N SER A 328 -4.45 4.12 27.66
CA SER A 328 -4.94 3.21 28.71
C SER A 328 -4.61 1.74 28.44
N LYS A 329 -4.71 1.27 27.18
CA LYS A 329 -4.55 -0.15 26.84
C LYS A 329 -3.14 -0.50 26.32
N LEU A 330 -2.44 0.47 25.74
CA LEU A 330 -1.17 0.28 25.03
C LEU A 330 -0.07 1.24 25.49
N PRO A 331 0.19 1.38 26.81
CA PRO A 331 1.09 2.41 27.34
C PRO A 331 2.56 2.26 26.89
N LYS A 332 2.95 1.07 26.41
CA LYS A 332 4.31 0.77 25.90
C LYS A 332 4.42 0.84 24.37
N SER A 333 3.30 0.98 23.68
CA SER A 333 3.29 1.07 22.22
C SER A 333 3.64 2.49 21.77
N MET A 334 4.09 2.59 20.52
CA MET A 334 4.26 3.87 19.84
C MET A 334 3.04 4.12 18.95
N PRO A 335 2.07 4.93 19.41
CA PRO A 335 0.94 5.31 18.57
C PRO A 335 1.40 6.24 17.46
N GLY A 336 0.82 6.07 16.28
CA GLY A 336 1.13 6.88 15.10
C GLY A 336 -0.14 7.41 14.43
N ALA A 337 0.01 8.55 13.79
CA ALA A 337 -0.99 9.14 12.91
C ALA A 337 -0.31 9.77 11.69
N GLY A 338 -1.06 9.95 10.62
CA GLY A 338 -0.56 10.60 9.42
C GLY A 338 -1.69 11.07 8.51
N TRP A 339 -1.35 12.02 7.65
CA TRP A 339 -2.18 12.52 6.57
C TRP A 339 -1.52 12.25 5.23
N GLY A 340 -2.34 11.99 4.25
CA GLY A 340 -1.93 11.84 2.87
C GLY A 340 -3.05 11.32 2.00
N LEU A 341 -2.89 11.50 0.71
CA LEU A 341 -3.84 11.10 -0.33
C LEU A 341 -3.19 10.03 -1.22
N THR A 342 -4.01 9.26 -1.92
CA THR A 342 -3.47 8.36 -2.96
C THR A 342 -2.66 9.16 -3.96
N GLU A 343 -3.18 10.29 -4.40
CA GLU A 343 -2.57 11.20 -5.37
C GLU A 343 -1.21 11.78 -4.94
N THR A 344 -0.93 11.80 -3.63
CA THR A 344 0.36 12.28 -3.09
C THR A 344 1.33 11.14 -2.73
N GLY A 345 1.06 9.91 -3.21
CA GLY A 345 1.89 8.74 -2.90
C GLY A 345 1.64 8.16 -1.49
N GLY A 346 0.51 8.48 -0.88
CA GLY A 346 0.03 7.94 0.39
C GLY A 346 0.35 8.82 1.59
N THR A 347 1.61 8.95 2.02
CA THR A 347 1.94 9.65 3.26
C THR A 347 2.64 10.98 2.99
N GLY A 348 1.95 12.09 3.27
CA GLY A 348 2.49 13.46 3.19
C GLY A 348 3.04 13.96 4.52
N ALA A 349 2.28 13.78 5.59
CA ALA A 349 2.66 14.13 6.96
C ALA A 349 2.46 12.92 7.87
N ALA A 350 3.35 12.75 8.86
CA ALA A 350 3.23 11.69 9.85
C ALA A 350 4.05 12.00 11.11
N PHE A 351 3.69 11.37 12.21
CA PHE A 351 4.51 11.28 13.41
C PHE A 351 4.11 10.04 14.22
N THR A 352 4.99 9.63 15.13
CA THR A 352 4.80 8.42 15.93
C THR A 352 5.38 8.58 17.33
N GLY A 353 4.76 7.94 18.33
CA GLY A 353 5.27 7.85 19.69
C GLY A 353 5.14 9.16 20.47
N ALA A 354 6.24 9.62 21.08
CA ALA A 354 6.28 10.76 21.98
C ALA A 354 5.73 12.06 21.36
N LEU A 355 5.96 12.26 20.05
CA LEU A 355 5.48 13.45 19.34
C LEU A 355 3.96 13.52 19.27
N MET A 356 3.27 12.38 19.16
CA MET A 356 1.81 12.35 19.17
C MET A 356 1.21 12.89 20.47
N SER A 357 1.89 12.65 21.60
CA SER A 357 1.46 13.17 22.90
C SER A 357 1.77 14.66 23.07
N GLN A 358 2.84 15.14 22.43
CA GLN A 358 3.25 16.55 22.51
C GLN A 358 2.41 17.45 21.60
N PHE A 359 1.92 16.94 20.49
CA PHE A 359 1.16 17.68 19.48
C PHE A 359 -0.20 17.00 19.20
N PRO A 360 -1.11 16.96 20.19
CA PRO A 360 -2.41 16.32 20.01
C PRO A 360 -3.27 17.06 18.97
N GLY A 361 -3.96 16.29 18.14
CA GLY A 361 -4.87 16.84 17.13
C GLY A 361 -4.21 17.24 15.80
N THR A 362 -2.89 17.07 15.65
CA THR A 362 -2.20 17.29 14.37
C THR A 362 -2.06 15.99 13.59
N ALA A 363 -1.92 16.11 12.26
CA ALA A 363 -1.64 14.99 11.38
C ALA A 363 -0.15 14.61 11.29
N GLY A 364 0.72 15.33 12.03
CA GLY A 364 2.16 15.12 12.04
C GLY A 364 2.94 16.21 11.31
N PHE A 365 4.23 15.92 11.08
CA PHE A 365 5.12 16.82 10.36
C PHE A 365 5.21 16.41 8.89
N LEU A 366 5.24 17.41 8.00
CA LEU A 366 5.51 17.17 6.58
C LEU A 366 6.90 16.56 6.40
N SER A 367 6.98 15.58 5.54
CA SER A 367 8.26 15.01 5.14
C SER A 367 9.07 16.02 4.32
N PRO A 368 10.42 15.98 4.36
CA PRO A 368 11.27 17.03 3.80
C PRO A 368 11.22 17.15 2.26
N ILE A 369 10.63 16.18 1.57
CA ILE A 369 10.39 16.22 0.11
C ILE A 369 8.98 16.70 -0.24
N ILE A 370 8.18 17.09 0.75
CA ILE A 370 6.81 17.55 0.58
C ILE A 370 6.79 19.06 0.81
N GLU A 371 6.50 19.81 -0.22
CA GLU A 371 6.19 21.23 -0.12
C GLU A 371 4.67 21.39 -0.04
N SER A 372 4.18 22.25 0.85
CA SER A 372 2.75 22.57 0.97
C SER A 372 2.52 24.07 0.87
N SER A 373 1.35 24.46 0.38
CA SER A 373 0.90 25.84 0.32
C SER A 373 -0.61 25.86 0.55
N PHE A 374 -1.07 26.65 1.51
CA PHE A 374 -2.51 26.88 1.69
C PHE A 374 -2.94 28.04 0.80
N ARG A 375 -3.97 27.83 0.00
CA ARG A 375 -4.38 28.79 -1.04
C ARG A 375 -5.89 29.04 -1.02
N ASP A 376 -6.25 30.27 -1.38
CA ASP A 376 -7.64 30.64 -1.56
C ASP A 376 -8.23 30.12 -2.89
N GLU A 377 -9.51 30.41 -3.13
CA GLU A 377 -10.24 30.02 -4.35
C GLU A 377 -9.62 30.62 -5.64
N THR A 378 -8.82 31.70 -5.53
CA THR A 378 -8.11 32.31 -6.67
C THR A 378 -6.72 31.71 -6.89
N GLY A 379 -6.30 30.76 -6.03
CA GLY A 379 -4.98 30.14 -6.08
C GLY A 379 -3.85 30.97 -5.46
N GLN A 380 -4.18 32.04 -4.72
CA GLN A 380 -3.19 32.84 -4.00
C GLN A 380 -2.93 32.27 -2.62
N PRO A 381 -1.67 32.29 -2.12
CA PRO A 381 -1.39 31.87 -0.75
C PRO A 381 -2.20 32.68 0.26
N VAL A 382 -2.83 32.00 1.22
CA VAL A 382 -3.53 32.62 2.35
C VAL A 382 -2.56 33.01 3.45
N VAL A 383 -2.95 33.95 4.30
CA VAL A 383 -2.18 34.35 5.50
C VAL A 383 -2.30 33.25 6.57
N ASP A 384 -1.25 33.07 7.37
CA ASP A 384 -1.22 32.10 8.47
C ASP A 384 -2.45 32.25 9.38
N GLY A 385 -3.17 31.15 9.58
CA GLY A 385 -4.39 31.07 10.39
C GLY A 385 -5.70 31.28 9.64
N GLU A 386 -5.66 31.61 8.35
CA GLU A 386 -6.85 31.66 7.49
C GLU A 386 -7.07 30.30 6.82
N PRO A 387 -8.33 29.90 6.61
CA PRO A 387 -8.65 28.66 5.84
C PRO A 387 -8.16 28.77 4.41
N GLY A 388 -7.64 27.67 3.88
CA GLY A 388 -7.22 27.56 2.51
C GLY A 388 -7.06 26.11 2.08
N GLU A 389 -7.25 25.84 0.79
CA GLU A 389 -7.00 24.53 0.21
C GLU A 389 -5.51 24.18 0.30
N ILE A 390 -5.19 22.99 0.78
CA ILE A 390 -3.80 22.53 0.83
C ILE A 390 -3.35 22.07 -0.57
N TRP A 391 -2.36 22.77 -1.13
CA TRP A 391 -1.69 22.36 -2.35
C TRP A 391 -0.37 21.73 -2.03
N ILE A 392 -0.05 20.62 -2.71
CA ILE A 392 1.13 19.79 -2.47
C ILE A 392 2.01 19.75 -3.70
N LYS A 393 3.34 19.95 -3.49
CA LYS A 393 4.34 19.73 -4.53
C LYS A 393 5.38 18.74 -4.00
N SER A 394 5.48 17.58 -4.66
CA SER A 394 6.36 16.49 -4.26
C SER A 394 6.63 15.54 -5.43
N PRO A 395 7.80 14.90 -5.48
CA PRO A 395 8.07 13.85 -6.46
C PRO A 395 7.22 12.60 -6.24
N THR A 396 6.53 12.48 -5.11
CA THR A 396 5.62 11.36 -4.79
C THR A 396 4.24 11.54 -5.41
N CYS A 397 3.89 12.77 -5.84
CA CYS A 397 2.59 13.05 -6.45
C CYS A 397 2.47 12.39 -7.83
N ILE A 398 1.23 12.01 -8.17
CA ILE A 398 0.88 11.62 -9.54
C ILE A 398 1.14 12.76 -10.53
N GLN A 399 1.32 12.41 -11.79
CA GLN A 399 1.52 13.42 -12.84
C GLN A 399 0.21 13.82 -13.51
N SER A 400 -0.72 12.89 -13.59
CA SER A 400 -2.06 13.07 -14.17
C SER A 400 -2.94 11.91 -13.74
N TYR A 401 -4.20 12.08 -13.92
CA TYR A 401 -5.16 10.97 -13.83
C TYR A 401 -5.26 10.29 -15.22
N VAL A 402 -5.65 9.06 -15.31
CA VAL A 402 -5.69 8.27 -16.55
C VAL A 402 -7.07 8.22 -17.16
N SER A 403 -8.13 8.40 -16.36
CA SER A 403 -9.51 8.31 -16.82
C SER A 403 -10.38 9.43 -16.24
N GLY A 404 -11.26 9.96 -17.05
CA GLY A 404 -12.24 10.97 -16.68
C GLY A 404 -12.08 12.29 -17.45
N ASP A 405 -13.10 13.14 -17.35
CA ASP A 405 -13.03 14.52 -17.84
C ASP A 405 -12.03 15.30 -16.98
N PHE A 406 -10.77 15.34 -17.46
CA PHE A 406 -9.75 16.16 -16.85
C PHE A 406 -9.83 17.56 -17.44
N SER A 407 -10.36 18.47 -16.63
CA SER A 407 -9.85 19.82 -16.67
C SER A 407 -8.46 19.76 -16.06
N GLY A 408 -7.43 20.30 -16.69
CA GLY A 408 -6.08 20.43 -16.12
C GLY A 408 -6.03 21.27 -14.84
N ASP A 409 -7.17 21.42 -14.15
CA ASP A 409 -7.40 22.28 -13.00
C ASP A 409 -6.88 21.66 -11.70
N ASP A 410 -6.66 20.33 -11.65
CA ASP A 410 -6.13 19.65 -10.45
C ASP A 410 -4.62 19.85 -10.27
N PHE A 411 -3.93 20.37 -11.31
CA PHE A 411 -2.48 20.63 -11.28
C PHE A 411 -2.19 22.04 -11.75
N PHE A 412 -1.32 22.74 -11.04
CA PHE A 412 -0.87 24.08 -11.42
C PHE A 412 0.62 24.25 -11.10
N GLU A 413 1.45 24.49 -12.11
CA GLU A 413 2.89 24.73 -11.95
C GLU A 413 3.62 23.71 -11.04
N GLY A 414 3.27 22.44 -11.18
CA GLY A 414 3.82 21.34 -10.38
C GLY A 414 3.17 21.15 -9.00
N TRP A 415 2.17 21.96 -8.65
CA TRP A 415 1.34 21.78 -7.46
C TRP A 415 0.12 20.92 -7.78
N PHE A 416 -0.16 19.96 -6.92
CA PHE A 416 -1.40 19.19 -6.89
C PHE A 416 -2.37 19.83 -5.90
N LYS A 417 -3.60 20.08 -6.33
CA LYS A 417 -4.69 20.60 -5.51
C LYS A 417 -5.37 19.42 -4.81
N SER A 418 -5.33 19.41 -3.47
CA SER A 418 -5.79 18.24 -2.71
C SER A 418 -7.31 18.15 -2.56
N GLY A 419 -8.00 19.29 -2.65
CA GLY A 419 -9.40 19.41 -2.25
C GLY A 419 -9.63 19.45 -0.73
N ASP A 420 -8.58 19.30 0.09
CA ASP A 420 -8.65 19.39 1.55
C ASP A 420 -8.45 20.86 1.99
N VAL A 421 -9.26 21.33 2.98
CA VAL A 421 -9.23 22.70 3.54
C VAL A 421 -8.96 22.67 5.03
#